data_c1ee05bd1f0190ac9ac265a9343e3440
#
_entry.id   c1ee05bd1f0190ac9ac265a9343e3440
#
_cell.length_a   1.000
_cell.length_b   1.000
_cell.length_c   1.000
_cell.angle_alpha   90.00
_cell.angle_beta   90.00
_cell.angle_gamma   90.00
#
_symmetry.space_group_name_H-M   'P 1'
#
loop_
_entity.id
_entity.type
_entity.pdbx_description
1 polymer ?
#
loop_
_entity_poly.entity_id
_entity_poly.type
_entity_poly.pdbx_seq_one_letter_code
_entity_poly.pdbx_strand_id
1 'polypeptide(L)'
;MTKEELYLKTIFCCIACDGNIATEEVDMVRDLCAKDRIFHNLDSEEYLNSWITEINEQGGAFLQTYLKEINSVELNEQEQLLLVSLAIKAIEADNSIEYAEVKFFKRYVQNLL
;
A
#
# COMPACT_ATOMS: atom_id res chain seq x y z
N MET A 1 -11.47 7.43 -6.40
CA MET A 1 -10.38 6.41 -6.42
C MET A 1 -10.92 5.11 -6.95
N THR A 2 -10.27 4.49 -7.92
CA THR A 2 -10.63 3.17 -8.40
C THR A 2 -10.14 2.09 -7.44
N LYS A 3 -10.68 0.88 -7.57
CA LYS A 3 -10.21 -0.25 -6.75
C LYS A 3 -8.77 -0.62 -7.05
N GLU A 4 -8.35 -0.53 -8.32
CA GLU A 4 -6.97 -0.78 -8.74
C GLU A 4 -6.00 0.21 -8.13
N GLU A 5 -6.37 1.49 -8.05
CA GLU A 5 -5.58 2.50 -7.35
C GLU A 5 -5.45 2.18 -5.87
N LEU A 6 -6.54 1.74 -5.26
CA LEU A 6 -6.54 1.35 -3.85
C LEU A 6 -5.62 0.16 -3.61
N TYR A 7 -5.63 -0.84 -4.50
CA TYR A 7 -4.76 -2.00 -4.40
C TYR A 7 -3.29 -1.60 -4.48
N LEU A 8 -2.94 -0.73 -5.43
CA LEU A 8 -1.56 -0.23 -5.57
C LEU A 8 -1.15 0.57 -4.34
N LYS A 9 -2.02 1.45 -3.86
CA LYS A 9 -1.75 2.27 -2.68
C LYS A 9 -1.58 1.42 -1.42
N THR A 10 -2.27 0.28 -1.35
CA THR A 10 -2.12 -0.67 -0.25
C THR A 10 -0.69 -1.22 -0.20
N ILE A 11 -0.16 -1.65 -1.34
CA ILE A 11 1.23 -2.13 -1.43
C ILE A 11 2.20 -1.01 -1.04
N PHE A 12 2.01 0.18 -1.60
CA PHE A 12 2.85 1.34 -1.32
C PHE A 12 2.88 1.67 0.18
N CYS A 13 1.72 1.77 0.80
CA CYS A 13 1.62 2.14 2.23
C CYS A 13 2.16 1.05 3.16
N CYS A 14 2.02 -0.23 2.80
CA CYS A 14 2.58 -1.30 3.60
C CYS A 14 4.11 -1.30 3.58
N ILE A 15 4.71 -0.93 2.45
CA ILE A 15 6.16 -0.82 2.33
C ILE A 15 6.67 0.47 3.00
N ALA A 16 5.93 1.57 2.86
CA ALA A 16 6.29 2.87 3.44
C ALA A 16 5.68 3.09 4.83
N CYS A 17 5.53 2.04 5.62
CA CYS A 17 4.75 2.06 6.87
C CYS A 17 5.35 2.92 7.98
N ASP A 18 6.58 3.39 7.84
CA ASP A 18 7.22 4.31 8.77
C ASP A 18 7.03 5.80 8.40
N GLY A 19 6.25 6.08 7.36
CA GLY A 19 6.04 7.43 6.86
C GLY A 19 7.11 7.94 5.91
N ASN A 20 8.03 7.07 5.50
CA ASN A 20 9.10 7.35 4.55
C ASN A 20 9.15 6.26 3.49
N ILE A 21 9.74 6.56 2.35
CA ILE A 21 9.98 5.53 1.33
C ILE A 21 11.38 5.71 0.75
N ALA A 22 12.19 4.65 0.83
CA ALA A 22 13.53 4.61 0.25
C ALA A 22 13.46 4.18 -1.22
N THR A 23 14.52 4.46 -1.97
CA THR A 23 14.61 4.10 -3.40
C THR A 23 14.43 2.59 -3.61
N GLU A 24 15.05 1.78 -2.76
CA GLU A 24 14.95 0.32 -2.82
C GLU A 24 13.52 -0.17 -2.58
N GLU A 25 12.79 0.53 -1.71
CA GLU A 25 11.38 0.23 -1.42
C GLU A 25 10.48 0.56 -2.60
N VAL A 26 10.75 1.67 -3.30
CA VAL A 26 10.04 2.01 -4.53
C VAL A 26 10.24 0.93 -5.59
N ASP A 27 11.47 0.43 -5.74
CA ASP A 27 11.77 -0.65 -6.67
C ASP A 27 11.04 -1.93 -6.31
N MET A 28 10.86 -2.23 -5.02
CA MET A 28 10.04 -3.37 -4.57
C MET A 28 8.57 -3.21 -4.97
N VAL A 29 8.02 -2.02 -4.83
CA VAL A 29 6.64 -1.74 -5.27
C VAL A 29 6.49 -1.98 -6.77
N ARG A 30 7.42 -1.46 -7.57
CA ARG A 30 7.42 -1.65 -9.02
C ARG A 30 7.48 -3.12 -9.40
N ASP A 31 8.31 -3.89 -8.71
CA ASP A 31 8.50 -5.31 -8.96
C ASP A 31 7.22 -6.10 -8.67
N LEU A 32 6.58 -5.82 -7.55
CA LEU A 32 5.30 -6.45 -7.20
C LEU A 32 4.21 -6.11 -8.21
N CYS A 33 4.16 -4.86 -8.67
CA CYS A 33 3.18 -4.44 -9.68
C CYS A 33 3.41 -5.13 -11.02
N ALA A 34 4.66 -5.33 -11.43
CA ALA A 34 4.99 -5.98 -12.69
C ALA A 34 4.57 -7.45 -12.70
N LYS A 35 4.52 -8.09 -11.55
CA LYS A 35 4.20 -9.51 -11.43
C LYS A 35 2.71 -9.80 -11.32
N ASP A 36 1.89 -8.80 -11.05
CA ASP A 36 0.45 -9.00 -10.83
C ASP A 36 -0.38 -8.36 -11.94
N ARG A 37 -1.25 -9.16 -12.56
CA ARG A 37 -2.08 -8.73 -13.69
C ARG A 37 -3.06 -7.62 -13.34
N ILE A 38 -3.47 -7.50 -12.10
CA ILE A 38 -4.45 -6.48 -11.69
C ILE A 38 -3.94 -5.06 -11.92
N PHE A 39 -2.62 -4.87 -12.07
CA PHE A 39 -2.00 -3.56 -12.28
C PHE A 39 -1.66 -3.27 -13.75
N HIS A 40 -1.90 -4.20 -14.68
CA HIS A 40 -1.45 -4.05 -16.07
C HIS A 40 -2.12 -2.91 -16.82
N ASN A 41 -3.33 -2.53 -16.44
CA ASN A 41 -4.08 -1.43 -17.07
C ASN A 41 -3.94 -0.12 -16.31
N LEU A 42 -3.09 -0.07 -15.29
CA LEU A 42 -2.91 1.09 -14.43
C LEU A 42 -1.56 1.74 -14.74
N ASP A 43 -1.53 3.07 -14.86
CA ASP A 43 -0.28 3.81 -14.97
C ASP A 43 0.38 3.92 -13.59
N SER A 44 1.04 2.83 -13.18
CA SER A 44 1.64 2.71 -11.86
C SER A 44 2.70 3.78 -11.59
N GLU A 45 3.51 4.13 -12.62
CA GLU A 45 4.57 5.11 -12.45
C GLU A 45 4.03 6.51 -12.11
N GLU A 46 2.94 6.91 -12.74
CA GLU A 46 2.32 8.20 -12.44
C GLU A 46 1.82 8.25 -11.01
N TYR A 47 1.14 7.20 -10.55
CA TYR A 47 0.66 7.12 -9.16
C TYR A 47 1.81 7.09 -8.17
N LEU A 48 2.84 6.28 -8.42
CA LEU A 48 3.98 6.17 -7.52
C LEU A 48 4.72 7.49 -7.38
N ASN A 49 4.95 8.21 -8.48
CA ASN A 49 5.61 9.51 -8.45
C ASN A 49 4.82 10.52 -7.61
N SER A 50 3.50 10.53 -7.78
CA SER A 50 2.62 11.41 -7.01
C SER A 50 2.68 11.07 -5.51
N TRP A 51 2.58 9.79 -5.15
CA TRP A 51 2.56 9.37 -3.75
C TRP A 51 3.91 9.54 -3.06
N ILE A 52 5.01 9.37 -3.78
CA ILE A 52 6.36 9.66 -3.25
C ILE A 52 6.44 11.12 -2.83
N THR A 53 5.98 12.03 -3.68
CA THR A 53 5.95 13.46 -3.38
C THR A 53 5.08 13.73 -2.15
N GLU A 54 3.89 13.15 -2.11
CA GLU A 54 2.95 13.35 -1.01
C GLU A 54 3.48 12.82 0.32
N ILE A 55 4.06 11.63 0.33
CA ILE A 55 4.58 11.06 1.59
C ILE A 55 5.81 11.81 2.09
N ASN A 56 6.64 12.34 1.19
CA ASN A 56 7.78 13.16 1.57
C ASN A 56 7.34 14.49 2.21
N GLU A 57 6.19 15.01 1.81
CA GLU A 57 5.63 16.22 2.40
C GLU A 57 4.85 15.96 3.68
N GLN A 58 4.09 14.86 3.74
CA GLN A 58 3.12 14.60 4.80
C GLN A 58 3.61 13.62 5.86
N GLY A 59 4.60 12.78 5.53
CA GLY A 59 5.07 11.75 6.45
C GLY A 59 3.94 10.80 6.87
N GLY A 60 3.83 10.55 8.16
CA GLY A 60 2.81 9.66 8.71
C GLY A 60 1.37 10.05 8.42
N ALA A 61 1.11 11.34 8.14
CA ALA A 61 -0.23 11.79 7.79
C ALA A 61 -0.74 11.15 6.48
N PHE A 62 0.16 10.84 5.55
CA PHE A 62 -0.18 10.13 4.32
C PHE A 62 -0.81 8.77 4.62
N LEU A 63 -0.23 8.05 5.57
CA LEU A 63 -0.74 6.73 5.99
C LEU A 63 -2.11 6.84 6.67
N GLN A 64 -2.31 7.87 7.48
CA GLN A 64 -3.60 8.12 8.13
C GLN A 64 -4.70 8.39 7.10
N THR A 65 -4.39 9.17 6.08
CA THR A 65 -5.31 9.45 4.97
C THR A 65 -5.68 8.15 4.24
N TYR A 66 -4.71 7.30 3.95
CA TYR A 66 -4.94 6.00 3.31
C TYR A 66 -5.90 5.14 4.15
N LEU A 67 -5.68 5.06 5.46
CA LEU A 67 -6.54 4.27 6.35
C LEU A 67 -7.99 4.76 6.34
N LYS A 68 -8.19 6.08 6.21
CA LYS A 68 -9.53 6.65 6.04
C LYS A 68 -10.14 6.30 4.69
N GLU A 69 -9.34 6.30 3.64
CA GLU A 69 -9.80 5.94 2.29
C GLU A 69 -10.32 4.51 2.23
N ILE A 70 -9.66 3.56 2.91
CA ILE A 70 -10.14 2.18 2.98
C ILE A 70 -11.54 2.11 3.58
N ASN A 71 -11.78 2.89 4.64
CA ASN A 71 -13.08 2.91 5.32
C ASN A 71 -14.20 3.48 4.43
N SER A 72 -13.86 4.31 3.45
CA SER A 72 -14.83 4.98 2.60
C SER A 72 -15.18 4.19 1.33
N VAL A 73 -14.43 3.15 1.00
CA VAL A 73 -14.65 2.33 -0.20
C VAL A 73 -15.42 1.07 0.19
N GLU A 74 -16.52 0.82 -0.51
CA GLU A 74 -17.26 -0.42 -0.34
C GLU A 74 -16.53 -1.57 -1.02
N LEU A 75 -16.14 -2.57 -0.23
CA LEU A 75 -15.45 -3.75 -0.70
C LEU A 75 -16.25 -4.99 -0.30
N ASN A 76 -16.41 -5.92 -1.24
CA ASN A 76 -16.97 -7.22 -0.90
C ASN A 76 -15.91 -8.08 -0.20
N GLU A 77 -16.32 -9.25 0.30
CA GLU A 77 -15.45 -10.14 1.06
C GLU A 77 -14.21 -10.58 0.28
N GLN A 78 -14.37 -10.88 -1.01
CA GLN A 78 -13.24 -11.28 -1.87
C GLN A 78 -12.25 -10.16 -2.08
N GLU A 79 -12.73 -8.93 -2.24
CA GLU A 79 -11.90 -7.74 -2.39
C GLU A 79 -11.13 -7.43 -1.11
N GLN A 80 -11.77 -7.60 0.04
CA GLN A 80 -11.09 -7.45 1.34
C GLN A 80 -9.98 -8.47 1.51
N LEU A 81 -10.23 -9.73 1.14
CA LEU A 81 -9.22 -10.79 1.18
C LEU A 81 -8.05 -10.50 0.23
N LEU A 82 -8.34 -9.96 -0.95
CA LEU A 82 -7.31 -9.54 -1.89
C LEU A 82 -6.41 -8.47 -1.30
N LEU A 83 -6.99 -7.46 -0.66
CA LEU A 83 -6.22 -6.40 -0.02
C LEU A 83 -5.32 -6.94 1.10
N VAL A 84 -5.82 -7.83 1.93
CA VAL A 84 -5.00 -8.46 2.98
C VAL A 84 -3.86 -9.26 2.37
N SER A 85 -4.13 -10.00 1.29
CA SER A 85 -3.13 -10.77 0.57
C SER A 85 -2.03 -9.88 -0.01
N LEU A 86 -2.40 -8.75 -0.61
CA LEU A 86 -1.44 -7.77 -1.16
C LEU A 86 -0.58 -7.14 -0.05
N ALA A 87 -1.20 -6.82 1.08
CA ALA A 87 -0.48 -6.28 2.24
C ALA A 87 0.56 -7.26 2.76
N ILE A 88 0.20 -8.54 2.87
CA ILE A 88 1.12 -9.58 3.32
C ILE A 88 2.28 -9.74 2.33
N LYS A 89 2.02 -9.76 1.03
CA LYS A 89 3.06 -9.84 0.01
C LYS A 89 4.04 -8.67 0.09
N ALA A 90 3.52 -7.47 0.32
CA ALA A 90 4.34 -6.27 0.44
C ALA A 90 5.27 -6.35 1.65
N ILE A 91 4.74 -6.79 2.79
CA ILE A 91 5.52 -6.92 4.03
C ILE A 91 6.57 -8.02 3.89
N GLU A 92 6.24 -9.16 3.27
CA GLU A 92 7.17 -10.27 3.06
C GLU A 92 8.28 -9.92 2.08
N ALA A 93 8.04 -9.03 1.12
CA ALA A 93 9.02 -8.64 0.12
C ALA A 93 10.26 -7.96 0.74
N ASP A 94 10.13 -7.37 1.90
CA ASP A 94 11.21 -6.65 2.58
C ASP A 94 12.14 -7.57 3.39
N ASN A 95 11.96 -8.86 3.40
CA ASN A 95 12.81 -9.85 4.08
C ASN A 95 13.10 -9.58 5.58
N SER A 96 12.68 -8.45 6.12
CA SER A 96 12.81 -8.13 7.54
C SER A 96 11.52 -7.52 8.04
N ILE A 97 10.90 -8.18 9.03
CA ILE A 97 9.67 -7.68 9.63
C ILE A 97 10.06 -6.72 10.74
N GLU A 98 9.80 -5.43 10.54
CA GLU A 98 10.07 -4.39 11.52
C GLU A 98 8.85 -4.11 12.39
N TYR A 99 9.07 -3.55 13.55
CA TYR A 99 7.99 -3.19 14.49
C TYR A 99 6.96 -2.26 13.84
N ALA A 100 7.42 -1.28 13.05
CA ALA A 100 6.54 -0.34 12.36
C ALA A 100 5.59 -1.05 11.38
N GLU A 101 6.07 -2.09 10.68
CA GLU A 101 5.26 -2.89 9.76
C GLU A 101 4.17 -3.67 10.49
N VAL A 102 4.52 -4.31 11.61
CA VAL A 102 3.56 -5.05 12.42
C VAL A 102 2.48 -4.13 12.97
N LYS A 103 2.89 -2.97 13.48
CA LYS A 103 1.99 -1.97 14.02
C LYS A 103 1.04 -1.42 12.94
N PHE A 104 1.57 -1.10 11.77
CA PHE A 104 0.77 -0.61 10.65
C PHE A 104 -0.21 -1.68 10.15
N PHE A 105 0.25 -2.91 9.98
CA PHE A 105 -0.60 -4.01 9.52
C PHE A 105 -1.74 -4.28 10.48
N LYS A 106 -1.49 -4.24 11.79
CA LYS A 106 -2.53 -4.40 12.80
C LYS A 106 -3.62 -3.32 12.66
N ARG A 107 -3.22 -2.06 12.50
CA ARG A 107 -4.15 -0.96 12.28
C ARG A 107 -4.90 -1.11 10.95
N TYR A 108 -4.20 -1.55 9.91
CA TYR A 108 -4.78 -1.80 8.60
C TYR A 108 -5.92 -2.81 8.68
N VAL A 109 -5.68 -3.96 9.31
CA VAL A 109 -6.70 -5.00 9.47
C VAL A 109 -7.89 -4.49 10.28
N GLN A 110 -7.64 -3.74 11.36
CA GLN A 110 -8.71 -3.15 12.17
C GLN A 110 -9.59 -2.18 11.37
N ASN A 111 -8.99 -1.42 10.45
CA ASN A 111 -9.73 -0.47 9.62
C ASN A 111 -10.45 -1.17 8.45
N LEU A 112 -9.93 -2.28 7.96
CA LEU A 112 -10.52 -3.04 6.87
C LEU A 112 -11.74 -3.84 7.32
N LEU A 113 -11.70 -4.39 8.52
CA LEU A 113 -12.75 -5.21 9.09
C LEU A 113 -13.67 -4.40 10.00
#